data_97b5d56545ec6ea8e2933b3fde2b9afe
#
_entry.id   97b5d56545ec6ea8e2933b3fde2b9afe
#
_cell.length_a   1.000
_cell.length_b   1.000
_cell.length_c   1.000
_cell.angle_alpha   90.00
_cell.angle_beta   90.00
_cell.angle_gamma   90.00
#
_symmetry.space_group_name_H-M   'P 1'
#
loop_
_entity.id
_entity.type
_entity.pdbx_description
1 polymer ?
#
loop_
_entity_poly.entity_id
_entity_poly.type
_entity_poly.pdbx_seq_one_letter_code
_entity_poly.pdbx_strand_id
1 'polypeptide(L)'
;MIVDEPAFLAALRALPLHPGARGLRDDAAVLAIGGETLVLTHDAMVEGVHFLPEQDMADVAWKLVAVNLSDLAAKGAEPVGVLLGYQLGGDDKAFLRGLNEALETLGVPLLGGDTVGGAGPRSFGLTAIGRATHTPVPSRGGARPGDTVWLTGSVGNAMLGFEALRDGTGAPSEAYRRPTPKLAEGRALAPLVSAMMDVSDGLLLDCWRLARASEAVIRLESRAIPMADPLRRNECLRWGDDYELLFTLPLGVACPVPATFIGTVQGGAGAPLRLDDKAFEASDGLGFTH
;
A
#
# COMPACT_ATOMS: atom_id res chain seq x y z
N MET A 1 8.01 28.21 -2.35
CA MET A 1 7.47 27.39 -3.44
C MET A 1 7.06 26.08 -2.80
N ILE A 2 5.80 25.69 -2.89
CA ILE A 2 5.37 24.35 -2.55
C ILE A 2 5.93 23.46 -3.67
N VAL A 3 6.84 22.58 -3.33
CA VAL A 3 7.38 21.58 -4.27
C VAL A 3 6.35 20.46 -4.29
N ASP A 4 5.86 20.07 -5.47
CA ASP A 4 4.96 18.92 -5.56
C ASP A 4 5.73 17.61 -5.22
N GLU A 5 5.00 16.59 -4.82
CA GLU A 5 5.59 15.31 -4.40
C GLU A 5 6.52 14.71 -5.48
N PRO A 6 6.14 14.64 -6.77
CA PRO A 6 7.03 14.13 -7.82
C PRO A 6 8.36 14.87 -7.93
N ALA A 7 8.35 16.19 -7.83
CA ALA A 7 9.57 17.00 -7.86
C ALA A 7 10.44 16.78 -6.62
N PHE A 8 9.83 16.64 -5.44
CA PHE A 8 10.54 16.34 -4.21
C PHE A 8 11.18 14.95 -4.25
N LEU A 9 10.45 13.92 -4.69
CA LEU A 9 10.98 12.59 -4.88
C LEU A 9 12.12 12.55 -5.91
N ALA A 10 12.01 13.34 -6.99
CA ALA A 10 13.10 13.46 -7.96
C ALA A 10 14.37 14.06 -7.33
N ALA A 11 14.21 15.06 -6.45
CA ALA A 11 15.33 15.63 -5.71
C ALA A 11 15.96 14.64 -4.72
N LEU A 12 15.13 13.86 -4.00
CA LEU A 12 15.62 12.79 -3.10
C LEU A 12 16.42 11.74 -3.84
N ARG A 13 16.00 11.35 -5.04
CA ARG A 13 16.73 10.36 -5.88
C ARG A 13 18.13 10.83 -6.33
N ALA A 14 18.39 12.13 -6.26
CA ALA A 14 19.72 12.67 -6.55
C ALA A 14 20.69 12.61 -5.35
N LEU A 15 20.20 12.27 -4.17
CA LEU A 15 21.00 12.08 -2.95
C LEU A 15 21.76 10.74 -3.00
N PRO A 16 22.82 10.57 -2.18
CA PRO A 16 23.49 9.29 -2.02
C PRO A 16 22.52 8.23 -1.46
N LEU A 17 22.02 7.37 -2.32
CA LEU A 17 21.11 6.29 -1.95
C LEU A 17 21.88 5.00 -1.70
N HIS A 18 21.49 4.26 -0.66
CA HIS A 18 21.90 2.88 -0.49
C HIS A 18 21.26 2.01 -1.58
N PRO A 19 21.96 0.98 -2.13
CA PRO A 19 21.37 0.09 -3.15
C PRO A 19 20.02 -0.53 -2.72
N GLY A 20 19.87 -0.83 -1.43
CA GLY A 20 18.64 -1.35 -0.85
C GLY A 20 17.44 -0.40 -0.90
N ALA A 21 17.65 0.90 -1.12
CA ALA A 21 16.57 1.86 -1.33
C ALA A 21 15.83 1.67 -2.66
N ARG A 22 16.31 0.78 -3.54
CA ARG A 22 15.69 0.47 -4.85
C ARG A 22 15.36 1.73 -5.68
N GLY A 23 16.20 2.77 -5.54
CA GLY A 23 16.03 4.05 -6.23
C GLY A 23 14.80 4.84 -5.81
N LEU A 24 14.23 4.58 -4.62
CA LEU A 24 12.97 5.16 -4.12
C LEU A 24 11.82 4.95 -5.12
N ARG A 25 11.69 3.74 -5.66
CA ARG A 25 10.67 3.37 -6.66
C ARG A 25 9.86 2.13 -6.24
N ASP A 26 10.00 1.71 -5.00
CA ASP A 26 9.35 0.53 -4.45
C ASP A 26 8.70 0.86 -3.11
N ASP A 27 7.84 0.00 -2.58
CA ASP A 27 7.11 0.19 -1.32
C ASP A 27 8.06 0.17 -0.11
N ALA A 28 9.15 -0.57 -0.20
CA ALA A 28 10.07 -0.75 0.91
C ALA A 28 11.53 -0.80 0.48
N ALA A 29 12.43 -0.47 1.40
CA ALA A 29 13.85 -0.75 1.27
C ALA A 29 14.15 -2.22 1.59
N VAL A 30 15.19 -2.77 0.96
CA VAL A 30 15.66 -4.15 1.18
C VAL A 30 17.14 -4.15 1.52
N LEU A 31 17.48 -4.67 2.68
CA LEU A 31 18.86 -4.70 3.18
C LEU A 31 19.31 -6.13 3.44
N ALA A 32 20.47 -6.52 2.92
CA ALA A 32 21.13 -7.77 3.29
C ALA A 32 22.13 -7.51 4.42
N ILE A 33 21.91 -8.10 5.58
CA ILE A 33 22.73 -7.91 6.79
C ILE A 33 22.98 -9.26 7.44
N GLY A 34 24.26 -9.67 7.56
CA GLY A 34 24.65 -10.87 8.29
C GLY A 34 24.02 -12.18 7.81
N GLY A 35 23.68 -12.27 6.51
CA GLY A 35 23.00 -13.44 5.93
C GLY A 35 21.47 -13.36 5.96
N GLU A 36 20.90 -12.39 6.65
CA GLU A 36 19.46 -12.09 6.65
C GLU A 36 19.12 -11.03 5.61
N THR A 37 17.93 -11.10 5.05
CA THR A 37 17.38 -10.05 4.18
C THR A 37 16.24 -9.37 4.90
N LEU A 38 16.44 -8.09 5.23
CA LEU A 38 15.44 -7.26 5.91
C LEU A 38 14.68 -6.40 4.91
N VAL A 39 13.40 -6.20 5.19
CA VAL A 39 12.49 -5.29 4.49
C VAL A 39 12.10 -4.19 5.45
N LEU A 40 12.27 -2.93 5.07
CA LEU A 40 11.98 -1.77 5.91
C LEU A 40 11.08 -0.80 5.15
N THR A 41 9.99 -0.41 5.78
CA THR A 41 9.11 0.64 5.29
C THR A 41 8.84 1.68 6.36
N HIS A 42 8.36 2.85 5.94
CA HIS A 42 7.95 3.92 6.83
C HIS A 42 6.81 4.72 6.22
N ASP A 43 5.64 4.62 6.85
CA ASP A 43 4.49 5.45 6.50
C ASP A 43 4.14 6.39 7.64
N ALA A 44 3.68 7.58 7.25
CA ALA A 44 3.19 8.60 8.15
C ALA A 44 1.72 8.92 7.88
N MET A 45 0.98 9.23 8.92
CA MET A 45 -0.42 9.65 8.85
C MET A 45 -0.58 11.05 9.46
N VAL A 46 -1.35 11.90 8.78
CA VAL A 46 -1.63 13.28 9.20
C VAL A 46 -3.13 13.48 9.34
N GLU A 47 -3.53 14.10 10.46
CA GLU A 47 -4.92 14.47 10.74
C GLU A 47 -5.49 15.39 9.66
N GLY A 48 -6.72 15.11 9.24
CA GLY A 48 -7.41 15.81 8.16
C GLY A 48 -6.99 15.38 6.74
N VAL A 49 -5.96 14.51 6.62
CA VAL A 49 -5.52 13.93 5.34
C VAL A 49 -5.78 12.43 5.34
N HIS A 50 -5.19 11.69 6.28
CA HIS A 50 -5.24 10.23 6.33
C HIS A 50 -6.27 9.69 7.33
N PHE A 51 -6.74 10.53 8.24
CA PHE A 51 -7.81 10.24 9.20
C PHE A 51 -8.58 11.51 9.55
N LEU A 52 -9.85 11.35 9.94
CA LEU A 52 -10.71 12.47 10.31
C LEU A 52 -10.34 13.01 11.69
N PRO A 53 -10.47 14.34 11.96
CA PRO A 53 -10.12 14.94 13.25
C PRO A 53 -10.88 14.32 14.44
N GLU A 54 -12.14 13.89 14.23
CA GLU A 54 -12.97 13.29 15.26
C GLU A 54 -12.92 11.75 15.28
N GLN A 55 -12.01 11.14 14.52
CA GLN A 55 -11.89 9.69 14.47
C GLN A 55 -11.35 9.14 15.79
N ASP A 56 -11.90 7.99 16.26
CA ASP A 56 -11.36 7.30 17.45
C ASP A 56 -9.86 7.01 17.24
N MET A 57 -9.06 7.51 18.16
CA MET A 57 -7.61 7.34 18.12
C MET A 57 -7.18 5.87 18.23
N ALA A 58 -8.04 4.98 18.73
CA ALA A 58 -7.77 3.55 18.68
C ALA A 58 -7.79 3.01 17.25
N ASP A 59 -8.71 3.49 16.41
CA ASP A 59 -8.75 3.13 14.99
C ASP A 59 -7.58 3.75 14.21
N VAL A 60 -7.19 4.98 14.56
CA VAL A 60 -6.02 5.65 13.95
C VAL A 60 -4.74 4.85 14.24
N ALA A 61 -4.56 4.38 15.49
CA ALA A 61 -3.43 3.54 15.86
C ALA A 61 -3.43 2.20 15.10
N TRP A 62 -4.60 1.55 15.00
CA TRP A 62 -4.74 0.34 14.20
C TRP A 62 -4.32 0.56 12.75
N LYS A 63 -4.89 1.60 12.11
CA LYS A 63 -4.61 1.93 10.71
C LYS A 63 -3.12 2.19 10.50
N LEU A 64 -2.47 2.96 11.38
CA LEU A 64 -1.03 3.25 11.29
C LEU A 64 -0.16 1.98 11.27
N VAL A 65 -0.49 0.99 12.12
CA VAL A 65 0.22 -0.30 12.10
C VAL A 65 -0.11 -1.07 10.83
N ALA A 66 -1.38 -1.15 10.46
CA ALA A 66 -1.84 -1.96 9.35
C ALA A 66 -1.29 -1.51 7.98
N VAL A 67 -1.22 -0.19 7.73
CA VAL A 67 -0.70 0.34 6.45
C VAL A 67 0.78 -0.01 6.27
N ASN A 68 1.58 0.15 7.31
CA ASN A 68 2.99 -0.24 7.28
C ASN A 68 3.19 -1.76 7.11
N LEU A 69 2.33 -2.58 7.72
CA LEU A 69 2.37 -4.03 7.53
C LEU A 69 1.88 -4.45 6.14
N SER A 70 1.08 -3.61 5.46
CA SER A 70 0.68 -3.83 4.08
C SER A 70 1.87 -3.79 3.12
N ASP A 71 2.79 -2.85 3.31
CA ASP A 71 4.06 -2.83 2.56
C ASP A 71 4.90 -4.09 2.80
N LEU A 72 4.98 -4.56 4.06
CA LEU A 72 5.66 -5.82 4.35
C LEU A 72 4.97 -7.01 3.66
N ALA A 73 3.64 -7.01 3.60
CA ALA A 73 2.88 -8.02 2.87
C ALA A 73 3.19 -7.97 1.37
N ALA A 74 3.25 -6.77 0.78
CA ALA A 74 3.62 -6.57 -0.62
C ALA A 74 5.05 -7.02 -0.96
N LYS A 75 5.88 -7.23 0.05
CA LYS A 75 7.25 -7.78 -0.09
C LYS A 75 7.39 -9.23 0.38
N GLY A 76 6.28 -9.86 0.77
CA GLY A 76 6.28 -11.23 1.31
C GLY A 76 7.14 -11.38 2.55
N ALA A 77 7.23 -10.32 3.36
CA ALA A 77 8.04 -10.31 4.57
C ALA A 77 7.25 -10.75 5.81
N GLU A 78 7.95 -11.37 6.74
CA GLU A 78 7.45 -11.66 8.08
C GLU A 78 7.78 -10.47 8.99
N PRO A 79 6.79 -9.86 9.68
CA PRO A 79 7.05 -8.76 10.61
C PRO A 79 8.03 -9.15 11.73
N VAL A 80 9.02 -8.31 11.98
CA VAL A 80 9.99 -8.45 13.09
C VAL A 80 9.64 -7.49 14.23
N GLY A 81 9.22 -6.28 13.90
CA GLY A 81 8.80 -5.28 14.87
C GLY A 81 8.63 -3.91 14.27
N VAL A 82 8.11 -2.97 15.07
CA VAL A 82 7.81 -1.61 14.62
C VAL A 82 8.45 -0.56 15.55
N LEU A 83 8.80 0.60 14.97
CA LEU A 83 9.22 1.81 15.67
C LEU A 83 8.15 2.88 15.47
N LEU A 84 7.70 3.53 16.54
CA LEU A 84 6.65 4.53 16.52
C LEU A 84 7.20 5.94 16.69
N GLY A 85 6.89 6.85 15.76
CA GLY A 85 6.99 8.29 15.96
C GLY A 85 5.63 8.85 16.36
N TYR A 86 5.52 9.44 17.55
CA TYR A 86 4.24 9.82 18.13
C TYR A 86 4.20 11.28 18.58
N GLN A 87 3.18 12.01 18.12
CA GLN A 87 2.88 13.36 18.61
C GLN A 87 1.84 13.29 19.72
N LEU A 88 2.23 13.72 20.95
CA LEU A 88 1.36 13.74 22.12
C LEU A 88 0.12 14.62 21.92
N GLY A 89 -1.03 14.19 22.45
CA GLY A 89 -2.31 14.91 22.33
C GLY A 89 -3.38 14.48 23.34
N GLY A 90 -4.63 14.84 23.10
CA GLY A 90 -5.72 14.67 24.06
C GLY A 90 -6.14 13.22 24.31
N ASP A 91 -6.13 12.37 23.30
CA ASP A 91 -6.68 11.01 23.34
C ASP A 91 -5.61 9.92 23.29
N ASP A 92 -4.46 10.19 23.92
CA ASP A 92 -3.31 9.28 23.98
C ASP A 92 -3.66 7.90 24.54
N LYS A 93 -4.60 7.83 25.51
CA LYS A 93 -5.05 6.54 26.08
C LYS A 93 -5.81 5.69 25.06
N ALA A 94 -6.64 6.32 24.22
CA ALA A 94 -7.36 5.62 23.16
C ALA A 94 -6.39 5.10 22.10
N PHE A 95 -5.41 5.92 21.70
CA PHE A 95 -4.34 5.50 20.79
C PHE A 95 -3.57 4.29 21.33
N LEU A 96 -3.12 4.33 22.60
CA LEU A 96 -2.38 3.23 23.22
C LEU A 96 -3.22 1.94 23.29
N ARG A 97 -4.52 2.04 23.55
CA ARG A 97 -5.42 0.89 23.51
C ARG A 97 -5.48 0.26 22.11
N GLY A 98 -5.69 1.07 21.09
CA GLY A 98 -5.74 0.61 19.69
C GLY A 98 -4.40 0.10 19.18
N LEU A 99 -3.30 0.74 19.59
CA LEU A 99 -1.95 0.26 19.28
C LEU A 99 -1.71 -1.14 19.85
N ASN A 100 -2.02 -1.35 21.15
CA ASN A 100 -1.86 -2.66 21.79
C ASN A 100 -2.71 -3.72 21.07
N GLU A 101 -3.98 -3.40 20.76
CA GLU A 101 -4.87 -4.30 20.03
C GLU A 101 -4.30 -4.67 18.65
N ALA A 102 -3.79 -3.69 17.90
CA ALA A 102 -3.18 -3.91 16.58
C ALA A 102 -1.92 -4.79 16.67
N LEU A 103 -1.01 -4.48 17.62
CA LEU A 103 0.23 -5.23 17.80
C LEU A 103 -0.03 -6.69 18.17
N GLU A 104 -0.98 -6.94 19.09
CA GLU A 104 -1.36 -8.30 19.50
C GLU A 104 -2.03 -9.07 18.34
N THR A 105 -3.01 -8.44 17.65
CA THR A 105 -3.79 -9.09 16.60
C THR A 105 -2.97 -9.38 15.35
N LEU A 106 -2.11 -8.44 14.96
CA LEU A 106 -1.27 -8.55 13.76
C LEU A 106 0.08 -9.24 14.04
N GLY A 107 0.35 -9.58 15.31
CA GLY A 107 1.50 -10.38 15.71
C GLY A 107 2.85 -9.68 15.52
N VAL A 108 2.91 -8.37 15.80
CA VAL A 108 4.13 -7.59 15.63
C VAL A 108 4.47 -6.82 16.91
N PRO A 109 5.70 -6.97 17.49
CA PRO A 109 6.08 -6.26 18.72
C PRO A 109 6.52 -4.82 18.45
N LEU A 110 6.30 -3.94 19.42
CA LEU A 110 6.91 -2.61 19.47
C LEU A 110 8.39 -2.73 19.89
N LEU A 111 9.29 -2.17 19.08
CA LEU A 111 10.74 -2.13 19.35
C LEU A 111 11.16 -0.84 20.05
N GLY A 112 10.41 0.23 19.89
CA GLY A 112 10.72 1.54 20.44
C GLY A 112 10.10 2.65 19.61
N GLY A 113 10.71 3.82 19.65
CA GLY A 113 10.23 4.98 18.90
C GLY A 113 10.63 6.28 19.55
N ASP A 114 9.95 7.35 19.16
CA ASP A 114 10.14 8.69 19.73
C ASP A 114 8.80 9.37 19.99
N THR A 115 8.74 10.27 20.97
CA THR A 115 7.55 11.05 21.30
C THR A 115 7.88 12.53 21.31
N VAL A 116 7.06 13.31 20.61
CA VAL A 116 7.23 14.76 20.52
C VAL A 116 5.96 15.49 20.96
N GLY A 117 6.10 16.68 21.53
CA GLY A 117 5.01 17.62 21.70
C GLY A 117 4.90 18.53 20.48
N GLY A 118 3.70 18.91 20.10
CA GLY A 118 3.49 19.82 18.96
C GLY A 118 2.12 20.47 18.99
N ALA A 119 1.97 21.56 18.26
CA ALA A 119 0.69 22.22 18.00
C ALA A 119 0.32 22.04 16.52
N GLY A 120 -1.00 22.03 16.22
CA GLY A 120 -1.54 21.83 14.86
C GLY A 120 -2.05 20.42 14.64
N PRO A 121 -2.29 20.03 13.38
CA PRO A 121 -2.75 18.68 13.04
C PRO A 121 -1.80 17.62 13.59
N ARG A 122 -2.36 16.54 14.12
CA ARG A 122 -1.56 15.42 14.64
C ARG A 122 -0.91 14.64 13.52
N SER A 123 0.33 14.26 13.72
CA SER A 123 1.10 13.46 12.78
C SER A 123 1.76 12.29 13.51
N PHE A 124 1.66 11.13 12.91
CA PHE A 124 2.23 9.88 13.41
C PHE A 124 3.04 9.22 12.31
N GLY A 125 4.16 8.65 12.66
CA GLY A 125 4.96 7.85 11.75
C GLY A 125 5.25 6.49 12.34
N LEU A 126 5.31 5.46 11.52
CA LEU A 126 5.69 4.14 11.96
C LEU A 126 6.68 3.53 10.98
N THR A 127 7.76 2.97 11.49
CA THR A 127 8.69 2.17 10.69
C THR A 127 8.41 0.70 10.98
N ALA A 128 8.07 -0.08 9.96
CA ALA A 128 7.97 -1.52 10.09
C ALA A 128 9.23 -2.20 9.55
N ILE A 129 9.72 -3.17 10.31
CA ILE A 129 10.85 -4.01 9.97
C ILE A 129 10.34 -5.43 9.80
N GLY A 130 10.62 -6.03 8.64
CA GLY A 130 10.29 -7.41 8.32
C GLY A 130 11.52 -8.21 7.88
N ARG A 131 11.42 -9.53 7.95
CA ARG A 131 12.36 -10.48 7.37
C ARG A 131 11.76 -11.02 6.08
N ALA A 132 12.50 -10.95 4.98
CA ALA A 132 12.06 -11.55 3.72
C ALA A 132 11.92 -13.07 3.86
N THR A 133 10.80 -13.62 3.41
CA THR A 133 10.58 -15.08 3.38
C THR A 133 11.05 -15.71 2.09
N HIS A 134 11.31 -14.88 1.08
CA HIS A 134 11.83 -15.28 -0.23
C HIS A 134 12.85 -14.27 -0.74
N THR A 135 13.83 -14.75 -1.49
CA THR A 135 14.81 -13.92 -2.21
C THR A 135 14.96 -14.42 -3.64
N PRO A 136 14.91 -13.52 -4.64
CA PRO A 136 14.85 -12.06 -4.51
C PRO A 136 13.50 -11.59 -3.96
N VAL A 137 13.51 -10.57 -3.09
CA VAL A 137 12.30 -9.96 -2.53
C VAL A 137 11.47 -9.36 -3.68
N PRO A 138 10.16 -9.61 -3.74
CA PRO A 138 9.26 -8.99 -4.72
C PRO A 138 9.45 -7.48 -4.84
N SER A 139 9.28 -6.95 -6.04
CA SER A 139 9.39 -5.53 -6.36
C SER A 139 8.18 -5.08 -7.17
N ARG A 140 7.91 -3.79 -7.22
CA ARG A 140 6.99 -3.20 -8.20
C ARG A 140 7.45 -3.45 -9.63
N GLY A 141 8.76 -3.46 -9.87
CA GLY A 141 9.37 -3.76 -11.16
C GLY A 141 9.62 -5.25 -11.31
N GLY A 142 9.36 -5.78 -12.52
CA GLY A 142 9.62 -7.19 -12.80
C GLY A 142 8.50 -7.90 -13.55
N ALA A 143 7.37 -7.24 -13.74
CA ALA A 143 6.29 -7.76 -14.60
C ALA A 143 6.78 -7.89 -16.04
N ARG A 144 6.41 -8.98 -16.70
CA ARG A 144 6.88 -9.33 -18.06
C ARG A 144 5.71 -9.47 -19.01
N PRO A 145 5.91 -9.16 -20.29
CA PRO A 145 4.89 -9.43 -21.30
C PRO A 145 4.45 -10.91 -21.26
N GLY A 146 3.15 -11.12 -21.21
CA GLY A 146 2.53 -12.43 -21.06
C GLY A 146 2.12 -12.78 -19.64
N ASP A 147 2.59 -12.04 -18.62
CA ASP A 147 2.12 -12.23 -17.25
C ASP A 147 0.62 -11.87 -17.12
N THR A 148 0.00 -12.50 -16.16
CA THR A 148 -1.39 -12.21 -15.72
C THR A 148 -1.38 -11.26 -14.54
N VAL A 149 -2.35 -10.34 -14.47
CA VAL A 149 -2.49 -9.34 -13.39
C VAL A 149 -3.62 -9.74 -12.47
N TRP A 150 -3.36 -9.72 -11.16
CA TRP A 150 -4.27 -10.19 -10.12
C TRP A 150 -4.42 -9.17 -9.01
N LEU A 151 -5.59 -9.21 -8.35
CA LEU A 151 -5.93 -8.39 -7.19
C LEU A 151 -6.54 -9.27 -6.10
N THR A 152 -6.05 -9.17 -4.86
CA THR A 152 -6.77 -9.71 -3.70
C THR A 152 -8.00 -8.85 -3.40
N GLY A 153 -8.99 -9.41 -2.70
CA GLY A 153 -10.18 -8.68 -2.23
C GLY A 153 -10.87 -7.81 -3.27
N SER A 154 -11.21 -6.58 -2.91
CA SER A 154 -11.92 -5.62 -3.79
C SER A 154 -11.59 -4.17 -3.43
N VAL A 155 -11.68 -3.27 -4.42
CA VAL A 155 -11.40 -1.83 -4.24
C VAL A 155 -12.67 -1.02 -3.94
N GLY A 156 -12.48 0.14 -3.28
CA GLY A 156 -13.53 1.09 -2.93
C GLY A 156 -14.24 0.82 -1.61
N ASN A 157 -13.88 -0.24 -0.87
CA ASN A 157 -14.44 -0.47 0.46
C ASN A 157 -14.01 0.60 1.46
N ALA A 158 -12.76 1.02 1.39
CA ALA A 158 -12.24 2.11 2.22
C ALA A 158 -12.95 3.44 1.90
N MET A 159 -13.19 3.72 0.62
CA MET A 159 -13.97 4.90 0.20
C MET A 159 -15.35 4.95 0.85
N LEU A 160 -16.12 3.86 0.75
CA LEU A 160 -17.45 3.78 1.34
C LEU A 160 -17.39 3.87 2.88
N GLY A 161 -16.38 3.25 3.48
CA GLY A 161 -16.14 3.32 4.92
C GLY A 161 -15.79 4.73 5.39
N PHE A 162 -14.98 5.46 4.65
CA PHE A 162 -14.67 6.87 4.90
C PHE A 162 -15.92 7.75 4.83
N GLU A 163 -16.72 7.60 3.77
CA GLU A 163 -17.97 8.36 3.61
C GLU A 163 -18.95 8.07 4.74
N ALA A 164 -19.09 6.78 5.11
CA ALA A 164 -19.95 6.39 6.22
C ALA A 164 -19.55 7.04 7.54
N LEU A 165 -18.25 7.10 7.82
CA LEU A 165 -17.69 7.71 9.02
C LEU A 165 -17.85 9.24 9.00
N ARG A 166 -17.47 9.87 7.88
CA ARG A 166 -17.56 11.34 7.68
C ARG A 166 -18.99 11.85 7.82
N ASP A 167 -19.93 11.13 7.22
CA ASP A 167 -21.33 11.55 7.14
C ASP A 167 -22.17 11.02 8.31
N GLY A 168 -21.59 10.24 9.22
CA GLY A 168 -22.25 9.72 10.42
C GLY A 168 -23.45 8.81 10.11
N THR A 169 -23.41 8.06 9.00
CA THR A 169 -24.55 7.26 8.53
C THR A 169 -24.77 5.98 9.32
N GLY A 170 -23.77 5.52 10.10
CA GLY A 170 -23.80 4.24 10.80
C GLY A 170 -23.59 3.02 9.90
N ALA A 171 -23.30 3.21 8.60
CA ALA A 171 -22.93 2.12 7.71
C ALA A 171 -21.52 1.56 8.06
N PRO A 172 -21.17 0.33 7.64
CA PRO A 172 -19.87 -0.26 7.92
C PRO A 172 -18.72 0.63 7.46
N SER A 173 -17.72 0.84 8.32
CA SER A 173 -16.56 1.69 8.07
C SER A 173 -15.21 1.03 8.42
N GLU A 174 -15.25 -0.25 8.78
CA GLU A 174 -14.06 -1.01 9.20
C GLU A 174 -12.97 -1.04 8.15
N ALA A 175 -13.32 -1.17 6.86
CA ALA A 175 -12.34 -1.20 5.77
C ALA A 175 -11.47 0.06 5.72
N TYR A 176 -12.03 1.23 6.07
CA TYR A 176 -11.28 2.48 6.17
C TYR A 176 -10.54 2.62 7.50
N ARG A 177 -11.23 2.31 8.62
CA ARG A 177 -10.70 2.54 9.96
C ARG A 177 -9.65 1.51 10.37
N ARG A 178 -9.88 0.26 10.01
CA ARG A 178 -9.11 -0.91 10.46
C ARG A 178 -8.79 -1.86 9.31
N PRO A 179 -8.02 -1.43 8.29
CA PRO A 179 -7.65 -2.31 7.20
C PRO A 179 -6.88 -3.54 7.72
N THR A 180 -6.93 -4.62 6.94
CA THR A 180 -6.27 -5.88 7.29
C THR A 180 -5.15 -6.17 6.29
N PRO A 181 -3.87 -6.06 6.68
CA PRO A 181 -2.74 -6.33 5.80
C PRO A 181 -2.70 -7.81 5.39
N LYS A 182 -2.40 -8.08 4.13
CA LYS A 182 -2.42 -9.43 3.51
C LYS A 182 -1.10 -10.18 3.72
N LEU A 183 -0.63 -10.25 4.98
CA LEU A 183 0.68 -10.82 5.31
C LEU A 183 0.83 -12.29 4.92
N ALA A 184 -0.21 -13.11 5.11
CA ALA A 184 -0.18 -14.53 4.76
C ALA A 184 -0.16 -14.72 3.25
N GLU A 185 -1.00 -13.97 2.54
CA GLU A 185 -1.10 -13.96 1.09
C GLU A 185 0.21 -13.49 0.46
N GLY A 186 0.79 -12.40 0.97
CA GLY A 186 2.06 -11.86 0.49
C GLY A 186 3.19 -12.88 0.58
N ARG A 187 3.32 -13.58 1.71
CA ARG A 187 4.31 -14.65 1.87
C ARG A 187 4.09 -15.82 0.91
N ALA A 188 2.83 -16.22 0.70
CA ALA A 188 2.52 -17.30 -0.24
C ALA A 188 2.79 -16.91 -1.69
N LEU A 189 2.63 -15.64 -2.03
CA LEU A 189 2.86 -15.08 -3.37
C LEU A 189 4.33 -14.83 -3.68
N ALA A 190 5.14 -14.45 -2.67
CA ALA A 190 6.51 -13.99 -2.85
C ALA A 190 7.40 -14.89 -3.75
N PRO A 191 7.34 -16.24 -3.67
CA PRO A 191 8.16 -17.10 -4.54
C PRO A 191 7.64 -17.21 -5.98
N LEU A 192 6.44 -16.71 -6.29
CA LEU A 192 5.75 -16.97 -7.55
C LEU A 192 5.57 -15.72 -8.43
N VAL A 193 5.50 -14.55 -7.81
CA VAL A 193 5.20 -13.30 -8.51
C VAL A 193 6.37 -12.78 -9.33
N SER A 194 6.06 -12.17 -10.47
CA SER A 194 7.02 -11.37 -11.24
C SER A 194 7.15 -9.96 -10.65
N ALA A 195 6.03 -9.36 -10.23
CA ALA A 195 5.97 -8.07 -9.55
C ALA A 195 4.84 -8.08 -8.51
N MET A 196 4.99 -7.32 -7.43
CA MET A 196 3.97 -7.18 -6.39
C MET A 196 4.10 -5.84 -5.67
N MET A 197 2.95 -5.24 -5.34
CA MET A 197 2.78 -4.08 -4.47
C MET A 197 1.41 -4.14 -3.80
N ASP A 198 1.13 -3.28 -2.86
CA ASP A 198 -0.23 -3.08 -2.36
C ASP A 198 -0.95 -1.93 -3.08
N VAL A 199 -2.25 -1.79 -2.82
CA VAL A 199 -3.10 -0.72 -3.37
C VAL A 199 -3.37 0.29 -2.27
N SER A 200 -2.57 1.36 -2.24
CA SER A 200 -2.66 2.45 -1.27
C SER A 200 -3.26 3.74 -1.86
N ASP A 201 -2.90 4.09 -3.09
CA ASP A 201 -3.28 5.36 -3.73
C ASP A 201 -4.37 5.21 -4.80
N GLY A 202 -4.87 4.00 -4.97
CA GLY A 202 -5.90 3.65 -5.93
C GLY A 202 -5.40 2.74 -7.04
N LEU A 203 -6.24 1.78 -7.40
CA LEU A 203 -5.86 0.70 -8.32
C LEU A 203 -5.28 1.19 -9.64
N LEU A 204 -5.83 2.27 -10.22
CA LEU A 204 -5.30 2.78 -11.49
C LEU A 204 -3.91 3.39 -11.35
N LEU A 205 -3.69 4.17 -10.27
CA LEU A 205 -2.38 4.79 -10.04
C LEU A 205 -1.33 3.72 -9.73
N ASP A 206 -1.66 2.76 -8.90
CA ASP A 206 -0.73 1.71 -8.48
C ASP A 206 -0.44 0.72 -9.63
N CYS A 207 -1.44 0.38 -10.46
CA CYS A 207 -1.18 -0.34 -11.72
C CYS A 207 -0.28 0.45 -12.66
N TRP A 208 -0.47 1.76 -12.78
CA TRP A 208 0.38 2.62 -13.61
C TRP A 208 1.82 2.64 -13.08
N ARG A 209 2.00 2.73 -11.75
CA ARG A 209 3.33 2.68 -11.11
C ARG A 209 4.02 1.34 -11.34
N LEU A 210 3.29 0.22 -11.18
CA LEU A 210 3.80 -1.12 -11.43
C LEU A 210 4.22 -1.30 -12.90
N ALA A 211 3.40 -0.84 -13.84
CA ALA A 211 3.70 -0.86 -15.27
C ALA A 211 4.96 -0.06 -15.59
N ARG A 212 5.08 1.15 -15.04
CA ARG A 212 6.25 2.03 -15.20
C ARG A 212 7.52 1.42 -14.62
N ALA A 213 7.44 0.85 -13.41
CA ALA A 213 8.58 0.21 -12.76
C ALA A 213 9.04 -1.05 -13.51
N SER A 214 8.13 -1.70 -14.23
CA SER A 214 8.38 -2.90 -15.04
C SER A 214 8.75 -2.60 -16.50
N GLU A 215 8.70 -1.33 -16.92
CA GLU A 215 8.88 -0.93 -18.34
C GLU A 215 7.94 -1.69 -19.28
N ALA A 216 6.70 -1.91 -18.85
CA ALA A 216 5.69 -2.70 -19.53
C ALA A 216 4.36 -1.95 -19.64
N VAL A 217 3.40 -2.52 -20.35
CA VAL A 217 2.03 -2.02 -20.43
C VAL A 217 1.11 -2.97 -19.67
N ILE A 218 0.34 -2.47 -18.72
CA ILE A 218 -0.73 -3.24 -18.07
C ILE A 218 -2.05 -2.93 -18.77
N ARG A 219 -2.75 -3.99 -19.18
CA ARG A 219 -4.12 -3.90 -19.66
C ARG A 219 -5.06 -4.55 -18.67
N LEU A 220 -5.93 -3.74 -18.05
CA LEU A 220 -6.97 -4.17 -17.14
C LEU A 220 -8.29 -4.42 -17.88
N GLU A 221 -9.05 -5.39 -17.38
CA GLU A 221 -10.41 -5.71 -17.83
C GLU A 221 -11.40 -5.13 -16.81
N SER A 222 -12.06 -4.01 -17.16
CA SER A 222 -12.89 -3.27 -16.21
C SER A 222 -14.00 -4.11 -15.55
N ARG A 223 -14.53 -5.10 -16.26
CA ARG A 223 -15.60 -5.98 -15.76
C ARG A 223 -15.10 -7.06 -14.81
N ALA A 224 -13.80 -7.36 -14.86
CA ALA A 224 -13.18 -8.36 -13.99
C ALA A 224 -12.77 -7.78 -12.62
N ILE A 225 -12.65 -6.46 -12.50
CA ILE A 225 -12.18 -5.83 -11.25
C ILE A 225 -13.27 -5.90 -10.19
N PRO A 226 -13.03 -6.59 -9.05
CA PRO A 226 -13.96 -6.59 -7.92
C PRO A 226 -13.96 -5.21 -7.25
N MET A 227 -15.16 -4.68 -6.98
CA MET A 227 -15.31 -3.37 -6.36
C MET A 227 -16.55 -3.29 -5.47
N ALA A 228 -16.50 -2.42 -4.47
CA ALA A 228 -17.54 -2.26 -3.48
C ALA A 228 -18.85 -1.70 -4.07
N ASP A 229 -18.75 -0.77 -5.03
CA ASP A 229 -19.90 -0.19 -5.73
C ASP A 229 -19.64 -0.09 -7.25
N PRO A 230 -20.21 -1.02 -8.04
CA PRO A 230 -20.06 -0.99 -9.51
C PRO A 230 -20.67 0.24 -10.18
N LEU A 231 -21.60 0.95 -9.55
CA LEU A 231 -22.20 2.19 -10.10
C LEU A 231 -21.23 3.37 -9.94
N ARG A 232 -20.37 3.31 -8.93
CA ARG A 232 -19.33 4.31 -8.64
C ARG A 232 -17.93 3.84 -9.06
N ARG A 233 -17.86 3.04 -10.11
CA ARG A 233 -16.63 2.42 -10.62
C ARG A 233 -15.44 3.37 -10.68
N ASN A 234 -15.62 4.54 -11.26
CA ASN A 234 -14.53 5.50 -11.47
C ASN A 234 -13.93 5.99 -10.15
N GLU A 235 -14.75 6.14 -9.13
CA GLU A 235 -14.34 6.55 -7.79
C GLU A 235 -13.64 5.38 -7.08
N CYS A 236 -14.24 4.18 -7.07
CA CYS A 236 -13.65 2.99 -6.47
C CYS A 236 -12.24 2.68 -7.01
N LEU A 237 -12.03 2.89 -8.31
CA LEU A 237 -10.74 2.61 -8.94
C LEU A 237 -9.63 3.61 -8.60
N ARG A 238 -9.98 4.79 -8.06
CA ARG A 238 -9.05 5.90 -7.83
C ARG A 238 -8.90 6.34 -6.37
N TRP A 239 -9.77 5.87 -5.49
CA TRP A 239 -9.79 6.36 -4.11
C TRP A 239 -8.52 5.95 -3.34
N GLY A 240 -8.16 4.69 -3.33
CA GLY A 240 -7.07 4.13 -2.53
C GLY A 240 -7.50 3.64 -1.14
N ASP A 241 -6.54 3.58 -0.22
CA ASP A 241 -6.70 3.08 1.17
C ASP A 241 -7.22 1.62 1.27
N ASP A 242 -7.24 0.85 0.18
CA ASP A 242 -7.81 -0.50 0.15
C ASP A 242 -6.85 -1.56 0.70
N TYR A 243 -5.52 -1.35 0.62
CA TYR A 243 -4.47 -2.24 1.14
C TYR A 243 -4.61 -3.70 0.71
N GLU A 244 -5.12 -3.91 -0.51
CA GLU A 244 -5.14 -5.18 -1.19
C GLU A 244 -3.82 -5.39 -1.96
N LEU A 245 -3.44 -6.64 -2.24
CA LEU A 245 -2.25 -6.92 -3.04
C LEU A 245 -2.58 -6.89 -4.53
N LEU A 246 -1.80 -6.10 -5.27
CA LEU A 246 -1.74 -6.06 -6.72
C LEU A 246 -0.46 -6.77 -7.17
N PHE A 247 -0.57 -7.79 -8.00
CA PHE A 247 0.58 -8.59 -8.39
C PHE A 247 0.45 -9.19 -9.78
N THR A 248 1.59 -9.64 -10.31
CA THR A 248 1.64 -10.35 -11.59
C THR A 248 2.20 -11.75 -11.41
N LEU A 249 1.62 -12.70 -12.14
CA LEU A 249 2.08 -14.09 -12.19
C LEU A 249 2.47 -14.46 -13.62
N PRO A 250 3.56 -15.23 -13.81
CA PRO A 250 3.86 -15.81 -15.12
C PRO A 250 2.69 -16.66 -15.63
N LEU A 251 2.48 -16.63 -16.94
CA LEU A 251 1.40 -17.38 -17.58
C LEU A 251 1.48 -18.87 -17.20
N GLY A 252 0.35 -19.43 -16.76
CA GLY A 252 0.26 -20.85 -16.36
C GLY A 252 0.62 -21.12 -14.90
N VAL A 253 1.11 -20.13 -14.14
CA VAL A 253 1.28 -20.27 -12.69
C VAL A 253 -0.07 -20.11 -12.01
N ALA A 254 -0.45 -21.11 -11.19
CA ALA A 254 -1.68 -21.06 -10.41
C ALA A 254 -1.53 -20.07 -9.25
N CYS A 255 -2.55 -19.24 -9.05
CA CYS A 255 -2.59 -18.33 -7.91
C CYS A 255 -2.85 -19.12 -6.61
N PRO A 256 -1.97 -19.02 -5.59
CA PRO A 256 -2.10 -19.82 -4.37
C PRO A 256 -3.04 -19.21 -3.32
N VAL A 257 -3.54 -18.00 -3.55
CA VAL A 257 -4.34 -17.23 -2.60
C VAL A 257 -5.68 -16.79 -3.22
N PRO A 258 -6.70 -16.46 -2.43
CA PRO A 258 -7.91 -15.85 -2.93
C PRO A 258 -7.60 -14.52 -3.62
N ALA A 259 -7.70 -14.48 -4.93
CA ALA A 259 -7.48 -13.30 -5.75
C ALA A 259 -8.25 -13.40 -7.07
N THR A 260 -8.49 -12.27 -7.69
CA THR A 260 -9.21 -12.16 -8.96
C THR A 260 -8.23 -11.78 -10.07
N PHE A 261 -8.27 -12.52 -11.19
CA PHE A 261 -7.64 -12.11 -12.43
C PHE A 261 -8.30 -10.83 -12.95
N ILE A 262 -7.51 -9.78 -13.17
CA ILE A 262 -8.03 -8.47 -13.58
C ILE A 262 -7.42 -7.95 -14.89
N GLY A 263 -6.45 -8.64 -15.47
CA GLY A 263 -5.81 -8.18 -16.70
C GLY A 263 -4.52 -8.90 -17.05
N THR A 264 -3.78 -8.34 -17.99
CA THR A 264 -2.54 -8.91 -18.55
C THR A 264 -1.47 -7.87 -18.71
N VAL A 265 -0.21 -8.32 -18.70
CA VAL A 265 0.96 -7.52 -19.02
C VAL A 265 1.29 -7.68 -20.50
N GLN A 266 1.48 -6.57 -21.19
CA GLN A 266 1.81 -6.50 -22.62
C GLN A 266 3.18 -5.85 -22.81
N GLY A 267 3.88 -6.26 -23.85
CA GLY A 267 5.07 -5.58 -24.35
C GLY A 267 4.71 -4.46 -25.32
N GLY A 268 5.65 -3.55 -25.52
CA GLY A 268 5.52 -2.51 -26.53
C GLY A 268 5.62 -1.10 -25.98
N ALA A 269 5.65 -0.13 -26.89
CA ALA A 269 5.62 1.29 -26.57
C ALA A 269 4.17 1.76 -26.49
N GLY A 270 3.87 2.66 -25.56
CA GLY A 270 2.55 3.25 -25.39
C GLY A 270 2.30 3.68 -23.96
N ALA A 271 1.07 4.08 -23.66
CA ALA A 271 0.64 4.41 -22.31
C ALA A 271 0.83 3.20 -21.39
N PRO A 272 1.45 3.39 -20.20
CA PRO A 272 1.77 2.29 -19.28
C PRO A 272 0.54 1.51 -18.80
N LEU A 273 -0.62 2.17 -18.73
CA LEU A 273 -1.87 1.58 -18.28
C LEU A 273 -2.97 1.71 -19.32
N ARG A 274 -3.71 0.63 -19.51
CA ARG A 274 -4.97 0.60 -20.28
C ARG A 274 -6.06 -0.04 -19.44
N LEU A 275 -7.25 0.57 -19.44
CA LEU A 275 -8.46 -0.05 -18.88
C LEU A 275 -9.40 -0.30 -20.07
N ASP A 276 -9.62 -1.56 -20.40
CA ASP A 276 -10.21 -1.99 -21.67
C ASP A 276 -9.39 -1.39 -22.84
N ASP A 277 -9.99 -0.51 -23.64
CA ASP A 277 -9.31 0.14 -24.76
C ASP A 277 -8.83 1.57 -24.46
N LYS A 278 -9.17 2.12 -23.29
CA LYS A 278 -8.77 3.46 -22.89
C LYS A 278 -7.36 3.45 -22.32
N ALA A 279 -6.47 4.25 -22.89
CA ALA A 279 -5.12 4.47 -22.38
C ALA A 279 -5.12 5.56 -21.29
N PHE A 280 -4.18 5.45 -20.34
CA PHE A 280 -4.02 6.39 -19.23
C PHE A 280 -2.56 6.80 -19.04
N GLU A 281 -2.37 8.10 -18.79
CA GLU A 281 -1.09 8.72 -18.40
C GLU A 281 -1.18 9.28 -16.98
N ALA A 282 -0.03 9.63 -16.39
CA ALA A 282 0.02 10.17 -15.03
C ALA A 282 -0.86 11.42 -14.82
N SER A 283 -1.02 12.25 -15.87
CA SER A 283 -1.84 13.48 -15.83
C SER A 283 -3.35 13.24 -15.76
N ASP A 284 -3.82 12.00 -15.86
CA ASP A 284 -5.26 11.68 -15.93
C ASP A 284 -5.94 11.58 -14.55
N GLY A 285 -5.24 11.95 -13.46
CA GLY A 285 -5.78 11.87 -12.11
C GLY A 285 -6.14 10.45 -11.71
N LEU A 286 -5.13 9.55 -11.74
CA LEU A 286 -5.33 8.11 -11.59
C LEU A 286 -5.62 7.66 -10.16
N GLY A 287 -5.30 8.50 -9.18
CA GLY A 287 -5.42 8.17 -7.76
C GLY A 287 -5.12 9.35 -6.87
N PHE A 288 -4.89 9.05 -5.59
CA PHE A 288 -4.50 10.04 -4.60
C PHE A 288 -3.05 10.52 -4.84
N THR A 289 -2.82 11.81 -4.63
CA THR A 289 -1.49 12.44 -4.68
C THR A 289 -1.38 13.47 -3.57
N HIS A 290 -0.24 13.51 -2.89
CA HIS A 290 0.06 14.44 -1.79
C HIS A 290 0.40 15.84 -2.27
#